data_38166dc3392db5246a539a918a568a45
#
_entry.id   38166dc3392db5246a539a918a568a45
#
_cell.length_a   1.000
_cell.length_b   1.000
_cell.length_c   1.000
_cell.angle_alpha   90.00
_cell.angle_beta   90.00
_cell.angle_gamma   90.00
#
_symmetry.space_group_name_H-M   'P 1'
#
loop_
_entity.id
_entity.type
_entity.pdbx_description
1 polymer ?
#
loop_
_entity_poly.entity_id
_entity_poly.type
_entity_poly.pdbx_seq_one_letter_code
_entity_poly.pdbx_strand_id
1 'polypeptide(L)'
;LEFYTIEELQQIIMHSARILDVEIEPAGAKEMARRSRGTPRLANRILKRVRDFAQVKYDGVITEEVARTALDLMDVDKMGLDHIDRNILVTIIEKFDGGPVGLDTLAAAIGEDAGTIEDVYEPYLIKNGFLNRTPKGRMVTDLTYHHLGLQS
;
A
#
# COMPACT_ATOMS: atom_id res chain seq x y z
N LEU A 1 6.52 -14.14 5.95
CA LEU A 1 6.47 -12.67 5.80
C LEU A 1 6.09 -12.02 7.12
N GLU A 2 7.02 -11.26 7.68
CA GLU A 2 6.75 -10.51 8.89
C GLU A 2 6.40 -9.08 8.54
N PHE A 3 5.39 -8.55 9.21
CA PHE A 3 5.03 -7.15 9.10
C PHE A 3 5.61 -6.38 10.29
N TYR A 4 6.12 -5.20 10.01
CA TYR A 4 6.70 -4.32 11.02
C TYR A 4 5.67 -3.29 11.48
N THR A 5 5.84 -2.79 12.69
CA THR A 5 5.00 -1.69 13.19
C THR A 5 5.37 -0.39 12.47
N ILE A 6 4.51 0.60 12.59
CA ILE A 6 4.79 1.93 12.03
C ILE A 6 6.07 2.51 12.66
N GLU A 7 6.25 2.36 13.95
CA GLU A 7 7.44 2.85 14.65
C GLU A 7 8.71 2.17 14.17
N GLU A 8 8.66 0.85 13.96
CA GLU A 8 9.80 0.11 13.43
C GLU A 8 10.14 0.54 12.01
N LEU A 9 9.14 0.71 11.15
CA LEU A 9 9.34 1.18 9.78
C LEU A 9 9.85 2.61 9.73
N GLN A 10 9.36 3.46 10.64
CA GLN A 10 9.86 4.83 10.74
C GLN A 10 11.36 4.85 11.03
N GLN A 11 11.83 4.01 11.95
CA GLN A 11 13.25 3.89 12.24
C GLN A 11 14.05 3.40 11.06
N ILE A 12 13.52 2.40 10.34
CA ILE A 12 14.16 1.87 9.13
C ILE A 12 14.28 2.96 8.06
N ILE A 13 13.22 3.72 7.85
CA ILE A 13 13.20 4.81 6.87
C ILE A 13 14.21 5.89 7.24
N MET A 14 14.26 6.27 8.51
CA MET A 14 15.21 7.29 8.97
C MET A 14 16.65 6.82 8.83
N HIS A 15 16.92 5.55 9.11
CA HIS A 15 18.24 4.96 8.92
C HIS A 15 18.62 4.93 7.43
N SER A 16 17.72 4.50 6.58
CA SER A 16 17.95 4.45 5.13
C SER A 16 18.16 5.85 4.55
N ALA A 17 17.40 6.83 5.03
CA ALA A 17 17.58 8.23 4.61
C ALA A 17 18.97 8.74 4.94
N ARG A 18 19.50 8.36 6.10
CA ARG A 18 20.84 8.73 6.52
C ARG A 18 21.90 8.13 5.59
N ILE A 19 21.73 6.86 5.20
CA ILE A 19 22.62 6.19 4.26
C ILE A 19 22.57 6.86 2.89
N LEU A 20 21.38 7.29 2.44
CA LEU A 20 21.20 7.95 1.15
C LEU A 20 21.53 9.44 1.19
N ASP A 21 21.95 9.95 2.35
CA ASP A 21 22.23 11.38 2.56
C ASP A 21 21.03 12.26 2.24
N VAL A 22 19.86 11.87 2.73
CA VAL A 22 18.60 12.59 2.54
C VAL A 22 18.17 13.19 3.87
N GLU A 23 17.84 14.47 3.88
CA GLU A 23 17.27 15.11 5.06
C GLU A 23 15.78 14.77 5.16
N ILE A 24 15.38 14.23 6.30
CA ILE A 24 14.01 13.82 6.54
C ILE A 24 13.59 14.17 7.96
N GLU A 25 12.39 14.71 8.09
CA GLU A 25 11.79 14.92 9.41
C GLU A 25 11.13 13.67 9.92
N PRO A 26 11.12 13.43 11.24
CA PRO A 26 10.46 12.24 11.80
C PRO A 26 9.01 12.09 11.37
N ALA A 27 8.28 13.20 11.25
CA ALA A 27 6.89 13.16 10.79
C ALA A 27 6.76 12.70 9.33
N GLY A 28 7.73 13.06 8.48
CA GLY A 28 7.77 12.56 7.09
C GLY A 28 8.03 11.08 7.02
N ALA A 29 8.97 10.60 7.84
CA ALA A 29 9.26 9.17 7.92
C ALA A 29 8.06 8.38 8.42
N LYS A 30 7.32 8.93 9.40
CA LYS A 30 6.13 8.28 9.94
C LYS A 30 5.02 8.18 8.87
N GLU A 31 4.81 9.23 8.08
CA GLU A 31 3.81 9.21 7.01
C GLU A 31 4.15 8.13 5.98
N MET A 32 5.41 8.01 5.59
CA MET A 32 5.84 6.96 4.68
C MET A 32 5.68 5.57 5.31
N ALA A 33 5.98 5.44 6.60
CA ALA A 33 5.83 4.17 7.31
C ALA A 33 4.38 3.71 7.32
N ARG A 34 3.44 4.64 7.52
CA ARG A 34 2.00 4.34 7.53
C ARG A 34 1.53 3.79 6.19
N ARG A 35 2.13 4.22 5.09
CA ARG A 35 1.72 3.83 3.74
C ARG A 35 2.60 2.75 3.10
N SER A 36 3.53 2.16 3.86
CA SER A 36 4.47 1.18 3.33
C SER A 36 4.04 -0.28 3.55
N ARG A 37 2.82 -0.49 4.02
CA ARG A 37 2.22 -1.83 4.09
C ARG A 37 2.96 -2.79 5.01
N GLY A 38 3.68 -2.25 6.00
CA GLY A 38 4.38 -3.05 6.99
C GLY A 38 5.65 -3.73 6.50
N THR A 39 6.15 -3.41 5.29
CA THR A 39 7.32 -4.07 4.75
C THR A 39 8.48 -3.10 4.54
N PRO A 40 9.71 -3.47 4.99
CA PRO A 40 10.89 -2.62 4.77
C PRO A 40 11.21 -2.42 3.29
N ARG A 41 10.98 -3.43 2.46
CA ARG A 41 11.25 -3.33 1.02
C ARG A 41 10.42 -2.22 0.39
N LEU A 42 9.13 -2.20 0.70
CA LEU A 42 8.25 -1.18 0.15
C LEU A 42 8.56 0.19 0.74
N ALA A 43 8.87 0.24 2.05
CA ALA A 43 9.28 1.49 2.71
C ALA A 43 10.49 2.11 2.01
N ASN A 44 11.51 1.30 1.71
CA ASN A 44 12.71 1.78 1.04
C ASN A 44 12.44 2.23 -0.40
N ARG A 45 11.57 1.54 -1.13
CA ARG A 45 11.16 1.96 -2.47
C ARG A 45 10.44 3.31 -2.45
N ILE A 46 9.53 3.46 -1.50
CA ILE A 46 8.78 4.71 -1.30
C ILE A 46 9.76 5.84 -0.97
N LEU A 47 10.71 5.59 -0.07
CA LEU A 47 11.69 6.59 0.32
C LEU A 47 12.46 7.12 -0.88
N LYS A 48 12.94 6.24 -1.76
CA LYS A 48 13.69 6.67 -2.93
C LYS A 48 12.86 7.55 -3.86
N ARG A 49 11.60 7.20 -4.06
CA ARG A 49 10.69 7.98 -4.91
C ARG A 49 10.33 9.31 -4.30
N VAL A 50 10.07 9.34 -2.98
CA VAL A 50 9.78 10.58 -2.27
C VAL A 50 11.03 11.49 -2.27
N ARG A 51 12.22 10.91 -2.12
CA ARG A 51 13.48 11.66 -2.22
C ARG A 51 13.58 12.35 -3.56
N ASP A 52 13.35 11.63 -4.65
CA ASP A 52 13.44 12.20 -6.00
C ASP A 52 12.44 13.33 -6.17
N PHE A 53 11.22 13.15 -5.68
CA PHE A 53 10.19 14.17 -5.70
C PHE A 53 10.62 15.43 -4.92
N ALA A 54 11.17 15.25 -3.72
CA ALA A 54 11.61 16.36 -2.87
C ALA A 54 12.73 17.14 -3.52
N GLN A 55 13.65 16.45 -4.20
CA GLN A 55 14.78 17.12 -4.86
C GLN A 55 14.33 17.93 -6.08
N VAL A 56 13.31 17.48 -6.79
CA VAL A 56 12.80 18.19 -7.99
C VAL A 56 11.86 19.33 -7.62
N LYS A 57 10.97 19.13 -6.68
CA LYS A 57 9.89 20.07 -6.37
C LYS A 57 10.13 20.92 -5.13
N TYR A 58 11.03 20.50 -4.26
CA TYR A 58 11.29 21.15 -2.97
C TYR A 58 12.80 21.23 -2.74
N ASP A 59 13.20 21.65 -1.54
CA ASP A 59 14.62 21.85 -1.20
C ASP A 59 15.37 20.55 -0.86
N GLY A 60 14.79 19.40 -1.11
CA GLY A 60 15.39 18.12 -0.83
C GLY A 60 15.11 17.60 0.58
N VAL A 61 14.37 18.35 1.39
CA VAL A 61 13.99 17.95 2.75
C VAL A 61 12.63 17.25 2.69
N ILE A 62 12.53 16.08 3.28
CA ILE A 62 11.26 15.35 3.33
C ILE A 62 10.54 15.68 4.63
N THR A 63 9.58 16.60 4.54
CA THR A 63 8.68 16.92 5.64
C THR A 63 7.44 16.04 5.57
N GLU A 64 6.56 16.10 6.57
CA GLU A 64 5.28 15.40 6.53
C GLU A 64 4.47 15.80 5.30
N GLU A 65 4.42 17.10 5.01
CA GLU A 65 3.68 17.61 3.85
C GLU A 65 4.24 17.11 2.53
N VAL A 66 5.58 17.13 2.38
CA VAL A 66 6.25 16.63 1.18
C VAL A 66 5.98 15.14 1.01
N ALA A 67 6.09 14.37 2.08
CA ALA A 67 5.83 12.93 2.04
C ALA A 67 4.38 12.65 1.63
N ARG A 68 3.44 13.36 2.23
CA ARG A 68 2.01 13.19 1.93
C ARG A 68 1.71 13.53 0.47
N THR A 69 2.22 14.65 -0.01
CA THR A 69 2.01 15.09 -1.40
C THR A 69 2.59 14.08 -2.39
N ALA A 70 3.81 13.60 -2.15
CA ALA A 70 4.45 12.63 -3.01
C ALA A 70 3.69 11.31 -3.03
N LEU A 71 3.25 10.83 -1.87
CA LEU A 71 2.51 9.58 -1.75
C LEU A 71 1.14 9.66 -2.43
N ASP A 72 0.48 10.82 -2.34
CA ASP A 72 -0.78 11.03 -3.05
C ASP A 72 -0.59 10.98 -4.56
N LEU A 73 0.51 11.55 -5.06
CA LEU A 73 0.84 11.49 -6.49
C LEU A 73 1.22 10.09 -6.94
N MET A 74 1.77 9.27 -6.04
CA MET A 74 2.08 7.87 -6.31
C MET A 74 0.85 6.97 -6.17
N ASP A 75 -0.29 7.57 -5.83
CA ASP A 75 -1.56 6.87 -5.69
C ASP A 75 -1.58 5.84 -4.55
N VAL A 76 -0.85 6.14 -3.47
CA VAL A 76 -0.82 5.33 -2.25
C VAL A 76 -1.67 6.04 -1.20
N ASP A 77 -2.80 5.46 -0.83
CA ASP A 77 -3.72 6.12 0.11
C ASP A 77 -3.29 5.96 1.57
N LYS A 78 -4.09 6.53 2.50
CA LYS A 78 -3.77 6.56 3.94
C LYS A 78 -3.74 5.17 4.58
N MET A 79 -4.37 4.19 3.97
CA MET A 79 -4.36 2.80 4.43
C MET A 79 -3.26 1.98 3.76
N GLY A 80 -2.40 2.61 2.95
CA GLY A 80 -1.34 1.92 2.25
C GLY A 80 -1.80 1.18 1.00
N LEU A 81 -3.01 1.43 0.53
CA LEU A 81 -3.54 0.79 -0.67
C LEU A 81 -3.09 1.57 -1.91
N ASP A 82 -2.39 0.91 -2.79
CA ASP A 82 -1.99 1.51 -4.06
C ASP A 82 -3.04 1.23 -5.15
N HIS A 83 -2.72 1.60 -6.37
CA HIS A 83 -3.63 1.44 -7.51
C HIS A 83 -4.02 -0.02 -7.73
N ILE A 84 -3.08 -0.95 -7.59
CA ILE A 84 -3.35 -2.37 -7.82
C ILE A 84 -4.21 -2.95 -6.69
N ASP A 85 -3.94 -2.58 -5.44
CA ASP A 85 -4.76 -3.02 -4.30
C ASP A 85 -6.22 -2.60 -4.51
N ARG A 86 -6.45 -1.33 -4.85
CA ARG A 86 -7.79 -0.83 -5.09
C ARG A 86 -8.44 -1.53 -6.28
N ASN A 87 -7.67 -1.78 -7.33
CA ASN A 87 -8.18 -2.49 -8.51
C ASN A 87 -8.64 -3.91 -8.18
N ILE A 88 -7.89 -4.62 -7.33
CA ILE A 88 -8.28 -5.93 -6.85
C ILE A 88 -9.64 -5.87 -6.14
N LEU A 89 -9.77 -4.96 -5.18
CA LEU A 89 -10.98 -4.84 -4.38
C LEU A 89 -12.18 -4.38 -5.21
N VAL A 90 -11.99 -3.37 -6.05
CA VAL A 90 -13.06 -2.84 -6.91
C VAL A 90 -13.52 -3.90 -7.92
N THR A 91 -12.59 -4.65 -8.49
CA THR A 91 -12.93 -5.71 -9.45
C THR A 91 -13.80 -6.79 -8.80
N ILE A 92 -13.45 -7.21 -7.59
CA ILE A 92 -14.25 -8.21 -6.87
C ILE A 92 -15.67 -7.67 -6.63
N ILE A 93 -15.78 -6.40 -6.25
CA ILE A 93 -17.09 -5.77 -5.99
C ILE A 93 -17.90 -5.65 -7.27
N GLU A 94 -17.32 -5.08 -8.32
CA GLU A 94 -18.08 -4.74 -9.52
C GLU A 94 -18.35 -5.91 -10.45
N LYS A 95 -17.37 -6.82 -10.60
CA LYS A 95 -17.49 -7.92 -11.55
C LYS A 95 -17.93 -9.23 -10.91
N PHE A 96 -17.77 -9.37 -9.60
CA PHE A 96 -18.07 -10.61 -8.90
C PHE A 96 -18.99 -10.40 -7.70
N ASP A 97 -19.62 -9.24 -7.62
CA ASP A 97 -20.62 -8.91 -6.61
C ASP A 97 -20.11 -9.11 -5.17
N GLY A 98 -18.84 -8.77 -4.94
CA GLY A 98 -18.20 -8.91 -3.63
C GLY A 98 -17.54 -10.26 -3.41
N GLY A 99 -17.65 -11.17 -4.34
CA GLY A 99 -17.11 -12.51 -4.28
C GLY A 99 -18.13 -13.56 -3.84
N PRO A 100 -17.72 -14.83 -3.69
CA PRO A 100 -16.34 -15.29 -3.82
C PRO A 100 -15.87 -15.41 -5.26
N VAL A 101 -14.58 -15.17 -5.49
CA VAL A 101 -13.94 -15.31 -6.78
C VAL A 101 -12.60 -16.03 -6.63
N GLY A 102 -12.32 -17.00 -7.51
CA GLY A 102 -11.06 -17.73 -7.48
C GLY A 102 -9.87 -16.86 -7.86
N LEU A 103 -8.69 -17.22 -7.37
CA LEU A 103 -7.47 -16.46 -7.61
C LEU A 103 -7.16 -16.31 -9.10
N ASP A 104 -7.23 -17.41 -9.86
CA ASP A 104 -6.89 -17.37 -11.28
C ASP A 104 -7.88 -16.51 -12.08
N THR A 105 -9.16 -16.56 -11.72
CA THR A 105 -10.19 -15.74 -12.35
C THR A 105 -9.96 -14.26 -12.06
N LEU A 106 -9.64 -13.95 -10.81
CA LEU A 106 -9.33 -12.58 -10.42
C LEU A 106 -8.09 -12.06 -11.14
N ALA A 107 -7.03 -12.86 -11.20
CA ALA A 107 -5.79 -12.51 -11.87
C ALA A 107 -6.04 -12.19 -13.35
N ALA A 108 -6.83 -13.01 -14.04
CA ALA A 108 -7.18 -12.76 -15.43
C ALA A 108 -7.98 -11.47 -15.59
N ALA A 109 -8.88 -11.19 -14.66
CA ALA A 109 -9.75 -10.00 -14.73
C ALA A 109 -8.96 -8.70 -14.59
N ILE A 110 -7.91 -8.69 -13.77
CA ILE A 110 -7.12 -7.46 -13.55
C ILE A 110 -5.83 -7.40 -14.35
N GLY A 111 -5.49 -8.49 -15.05
CA GLY A 111 -4.26 -8.53 -15.85
C GLY A 111 -3.00 -8.65 -15.02
N GLU A 112 -3.08 -9.30 -13.86
CA GLU A 112 -1.95 -9.47 -12.95
C GLU A 112 -1.64 -10.95 -12.78
N ASP A 113 -0.39 -11.27 -12.42
CA ASP A 113 0.02 -12.64 -12.15
C ASP A 113 -0.60 -13.16 -10.85
N ALA A 114 -1.18 -14.37 -10.89
CA ALA A 114 -1.85 -14.96 -9.73
C ALA A 114 -0.91 -15.11 -8.53
N GLY A 115 0.33 -15.54 -8.76
CA GLY A 115 1.32 -15.67 -7.69
C GLY A 115 1.66 -14.33 -7.06
N THR A 116 1.73 -13.28 -7.86
CA THR A 116 2.00 -11.92 -7.36
C THR A 116 0.85 -11.44 -6.48
N ILE A 117 -0.40 -11.67 -6.89
CA ILE A 117 -1.56 -11.32 -6.08
C ILE A 117 -1.49 -12.03 -4.72
N GLU A 118 -1.27 -13.34 -4.75
CA GLU A 118 -1.25 -14.17 -3.54
C GLU A 118 -0.10 -13.80 -2.60
N ASP A 119 1.08 -13.52 -3.13
CA ASP A 119 2.29 -13.31 -2.33
C ASP A 119 2.52 -11.85 -1.93
N VAL A 120 2.08 -10.91 -2.75
CA VAL A 120 2.38 -9.48 -2.54
C VAL A 120 1.17 -8.70 -2.04
N TYR A 121 0.01 -8.84 -2.66
CA TYR A 121 -1.15 -8.00 -2.38
C TYR A 121 -2.10 -8.60 -1.34
N GLU A 122 -2.44 -9.86 -1.46
CA GLU A 122 -3.38 -10.50 -0.54
C GLU A 122 -2.95 -10.48 0.92
N PRO A 123 -1.68 -10.75 1.27
CA PRO A 123 -1.31 -10.79 2.70
C PRO A 123 -1.63 -9.48 3.42
N TYR A 124 -1.37 -8.36 2.79
CA TYR A 124 -1.65 -7.06 3.40
C TYR A 124 -3.17 -6.81 3.48
N LEU A 125 -3.89 -7.11 2.40
CA LEU A 125 -5.34 -6.89 2.36
C LEU A 125 -6.07 -7.77 3.39
N ILE A 126 -5.62 -9.01 3.56
CA ILE A 126 -6.20 -9.92 4.54
C ILE A 126 -5.87 -9.45 5.95
N LYS A 127 -4.62 -9.11 6.22
CA LYS A 127 -4.18 -8.64 7.54
C LYS A 127 -4.98 -7.43 8.01
N ASN A 128 -5.28 -6.51 7.10
CA ASN A 128 -5.98 -5.28 7.44
C ASN A 128 -7.50 -5.37 7.29
N GLY A 129 -8.02 -6.55 7.03
CA GLY A 129 -9.45 -6.80 7.07
C GLY A 129 -10.22 -6.40 5.83
N PHE A 130 -9.54 -6.11 4.72
CA PHE A 130 -10.22 -5.75 3.46
C PHE A 130 -10.68 -6.96 2.66
N LEU A 131 -10.03 -8.10 2.83
CA LEU A 131 -10.23 -9.28 2.02
C LEU A 131 -10.28 -10.52 2.90
N ASN A 132 -11.18 -11.45 2.58
CA ASN A 132 -11.25 -12.75 3.23
C ASN A 132 -11.01 -13.86 2.21
N ARG A 133 -10.27 -14.87 2.62
CA ARG A 133 -10.08 -16.07 1.82
C ARG A 133 -11.04 -17.14 2.32
N THR A 134 -11.91 -17.63 1.44
CA THR A 134 -12.90 -18.65 1.77
C THR A 134 -12.63 -19.92 0.94
N PRO A 135 -13.26 -21.06 1.27
CA PRO A 135 -13.13 -22.26 0.43
C PRO A 135 -13.57 -22.08 -1.01
N LYS A 136 -14.46 -21.10 -1.26
CA LYS A 136 -14.96 -20.82 -2.61
C LYS A 136 -14.17 -19.75 -3.34
N GLY A 137 -13.26 -19.06 -2.67
CA GLY A 137 -12.46 -18.00 -3.26
C GLY A 137 -12.32 -16.77 -2.36
N ARG A 138 -11.96 -15.64 -2.96
CA ARG A 138 -11.72 -14.38 -2.25
C ARG A 138 -12.98 -13.55 -2.20
N MET A 139 -13.26 -12.97 -1.03
CA MET A 139 -14.40 -12.08 -0.82
C MET A 139 -13.94 -10.79 -0.17
N VAL A 140 -14.56 -9.67 -0.54
CA VAL A 140 -14.31 -8.40 0.15
C VAL A 140 -15.16 -8.36 1.43
N THR A 141 -14.77 -7.46 2.35
CA THR A 141 -15.44 -7.28 3.63
C THR A 141 -16.27 -5.99 3.62
N ASP A 142 -17.13 -5.82 4.63
CA ASP A 142 -17.87 -4.57 4.81
C ASP A 142 -16.92 -3.38 4.97
N LEU A 143 -15.78 -3.58 5.62
CA LEU A 143 -14.76 -2.54 5.77
C LEU A 143 -14.29 -2.04 4.40
N THR A 144 -14.17 -2.94 3.41
CA THR A 144 -13.76 -2.57 2.05
C THR A 144 -14.77 -1.63 1.41
N TYR A 145 -16.07 -1.94 1.49
CA TYR A 145 -17.11 -1.06 0.96
C TYR A 145 -17.06 0.31 1.61
N HIS A 146 -16.88 0.33 2.93
CA HIS A 146 -16.82 1.57 3.68
C HIS A 146 -15.60 2.41 3.30
N HIS A 147 -14.43 1.77 3.22
CA HIS A 147 -13.17 2.46 2.90
C HIS A 147 -13.20 3.08 1.50
N LEU A 148 -13.76 2.36 0.52
CA LEU A 148 -13.82 2.83 -0.86
C LEU A 148 -15.00 3.77 -1.11
N GLY A 149 -15.85 3.99 -0.11
CA GLY A 149 -17.04 4.84 -0.25
C GLY A 149 -18.14 4.20 -1.09
N LEU A 150 -18.14 2.89 -1.20
CA LEU A 150 -19.14 2.14 -1.96
C LEU A 150 -20.18 1.54 -1.03
N GLN A 151 -21.34 1.23 -1.58
CA GLN A 151 -22.40 0.58 -0.83
C GLN A 151 -22.42 -0.91 -1.12
N SER A 152 -22.60 -1.69 -0.06
CA SER A 152 -22.67 -3.14 -0.17
C SER A 152 -23.98 -3.61 -0.79
#